data_fb17bdff42941664248055ae3ebad802
#
_entry.id   fb17bdff42941664248055ae3ebad802
#
_cell.length_a   1.000
_cell.length_b   1.000
_cell.length_c   1.000
_cell.angle_alpha   90.00
_cell.angle_beta   90.00
_cell.angle_gamma   90.00
#
_symmetry.space_group_name_H-M   'P 1'
#
loop_
_entity.id
_entity.type
_entity.pdbx_description
1 polymer ?
#
loop_
_entity_poly.entity_id
_entity_poly.type
_entity_poly.pdbx_seq_one_letter_code
_entity_poly.pdbx_strand_id
1 'polypeptide(L)'
;RLADSDPELWGSLLIANSGEILPKISEVINRLSDLAEALERDDENSVRVFLTEGRAGKNRIPGKHGLAKRDYTYLPIVIDDKPGGLARIFNECAEIKVNIEDLSIEHSPGQAVGLVTLALSSDDAARLQKHLVAKGWLAHAPRKD
;
A
#
# COMPACT_ATOMS: atom_id res chain seq x y z
N ARG A 1 -5.45 11.19 -4.87
CA ARG A 1 -4.76 11.80 -6.04
C ARG A 1 -5.74 12.21 -7.14
N LEU A 2 -6.66 11.33 -7.56
CA LEU A 2 -7.66 11.66 -8.61
C LEU A 2 -8.63 12.75 -8.17
N ALA A 3 -9.02 12.80 -6.90
CA ALA A 3 -9.90 13.84 -6.37
C ALA A 3 -9.24 15.23 -6.33
N ASP A 4 -7.92 15.31 -6.37
CA ASP A 4 -7.11 16.53 -6.38
C ASP A 4 -6.70 16.97 -7.80
N SER A 5 -7.26 16.32 -8.83
CA SER A 5 -6.90 16.59 -10.22
C SER A 5 -7.56 17.85 -10.73
N ASP A 6 -6.93 18.52 -11.69
CA ASP A 6 -7.49 19.70 -12.36
C ASP A 6 -8.79 19.35 -13.11
N PRO A 7 -9.96 19.89 -12.72
CA PRO A 7 -11.25 19.54 -13.32
C PRO A 7 -11.37 19.94 -14.79
N GLU A 8 -10.74 21.02 -15.25
CA GLU A 8 -10.82 21.48 -16.63
C GLU A 8 -10.07 20.54 -17.55
N LEU A 9 -8.84 20.14 -17.15
CA LEU A 9 -8.05 19.17 -17.90
C LEU A 9 -8.76 17.80 -17.95
N TRP A 10 -9.18 17.28 -16.80
CA TRP A 10 -9.80 15.96 -16.73
C TRP A 10 -11.19 15.91 -17.35
N GLY A 11 -11.98 16.99 -17.29
CA GLY A 11 -13.26 17.09 -17.96
C GLY A 11 -13.11 16.89 -19.47
N SER A 12 -12.19 17.61 -20.09
CA SER A 12 -11.89 17.49 -21.52
C SER A 12 -11.42 16.09 -21.93
N LEU A 13 -10.52 15.49 -21.12
CA LEU A 13 -9.99 14.15 -21.35
C LEU A 13 -11.06 13.06 -21.23
N LEU A 14 -11.95 13.16 -20.24
CA LEU A 14 -13.05 12.21 -20.03
C LEU A 14 -14.04 12.26 -21.16
N ILE A 15 -14.42 13.45 -21.65
CA ILE A 15 -15.31 13.60 -22.80
C ILE A 15 -14.67 13.03 -24.07
N ALA A 16 -13.41 13.34 -24.34
CA ALA A 16 -12.70 12.83 -25.51
C ALA A 16 -12.57 11.29 -25.53
N ASN A 17 -12.58 10.66 -24.35
CA ASN A 17 -12.45 9.19 -24.20
C ASN A 17 -13.76 8.53 -23.73
N SER A 18 -14.89 9.20 -23.84
CA SER A 18 -16.17 8.74 -23.28
C SER A 18 -16.60 7.36 -23.80
N GLY A 19 -16.32 7.04 -25.07
CA GLY A 19 -16.65 5.75 -25.67
C GLY A 19 -16.00 4.55 -24.96
N GLU A 20 -14.77 4.70 -24.49
CA GLU A 20 -14.04 3.66 -23.77
C GLU A 20 -14.33 3.69 -22.25
N ILE A 21 -14.62 4.87 -21.72
CA ILE A 21 -14.80 5.06 -20.27
C ILE A 21 -16.19 4.64 -19.82
N LEU A 22 -17.25 4.99 -20.57
CA LEU A 22 -18.63 4.69 -20.21
C LEU A 22 -18.90 3.20 -19.95
N PRO A 23 -18.42 2.26 -20.79
CA PRO A 23 -18.60 0.83 -20.49
C PRO A 23 -17.97 0.41 -19.15
N LYS A 24 -16.80 0.99 -18.81
CA LYS A 24 -16.11 0.69 -17.54
C LYS A 24 -16.85 1.26 -16.34
N ILE A 25 -17.38 2.47 -16.46
CA ILE A 25 -18.23 3.05 -15.41
C ILE A 25 -19.47 2.19 -15.20
N SER A 26 -20.15 1.76 -16.28
CA SER A 26 -21.33 0.90 -16.20
C SER A 26 -21.01 -0.43 -15.51
N GLU A 27 -19.87 -1.05 -15.82
CA GLU A 27 -19.41 -2.27 -15.16
C GLU A 27 -19.24 -2.06 -13.65
N VAL A 28 -18.62 -0.94 -13.23
CA VAL A 28 -18.44 -0.61 -11.80
C VAL A 28 -19.78 -0.37 -11.11
N ILE A 29 -20.70 0.36 -11.74
CA ILE A 29 -22.05 0.61 -11.22
C ILE A 29 -22.79 -0.70 -10.98
N ASN A 30 -22.80 -1.60 -11.97
CA ASN A 30 -23.47 -2.89 -11.84
C ASN A 30 -22.88 -3.72 -10.69
N ARG A 31 -21.57 -3.81 -10.56
CA ARG A 31 -20.90 -4.52 -9.47
C ARG A 31 -21.22 -3.93 -8.09
N LEU A 32 -21.32 -2.60 -8.00
CA LEU A 32 -21.72 -1.95 -6.74
C LEU A 32 -23.18 -2.19 -6.42
N SER A 33 -24.07 -2.25 -7.43
CA SER A 33 -25.47 -2.61 -7.26
C SER A 33 -25.63 -4.04 -6.76
N ASP A 34 -24.91 -5.00 -7.36
CA ASP A 34 -24.90 -6.40 -6.92
C ASP A 34 -24.44 -6.54 -5.46
N LEU A 35 -23.41 -5.78 -5.07
CA LEU A 35 -22.94 -5.74 -3.69
C LEU A 35 -23.99 -5.15 -2.74
N ALA A 36 -24.68 -4.06 -3.13
CA ALA A 36 -25.72 -3.47 -2.31
C ALA A 36 -26.87 -4.45 -2.09
N GLU A 37 -27.34 -5.13 -3.16
CA GLU A 37 -28.36 -6.16 -3.04
C GLU A 37 -27.92 -7.36 -2.17
N ALA A 38 -26.65 -7.75 -2.24
CA ALA A 38 -26.12 -8.82 -1.38
C ALA A 38 -26.14 -8.41 0.10
N LEU A 39 -25.81 -7.15 0.40
CA LEU A 39 -25.87 -6.62 1.76
C LEU A 39 -27.31 -6.50 2.28
N GLU A 40 -28.27 -6.08 1.43
CA GLU A 40 -29.68 -6.00 1.80
C GLU A 40 -30.29 -7.38 2.14
N ARG A 41 -29.74 -8.44 1.54
CA ARG A 41 -30.18 -9.83 1.75
C ARG A 41 -29.36 -10.58 2.80
N ASP A 42 -28.42 -9.93 3.48
CA ASP A 42 -27.47 -10.57 4.39
C ASP A 42 -26.69 -11.74 3.74
N ASP A 43 -26.44 -11.67 2.41
CA ASP A 43 -25.72 -12.70 1.66
C ASP A 43 -24.19 -12.54 1.82
N GLU A 44 -23.67 -13.06 2.93
CA GLU A 44 -22.24 -13.04 3.25
C GLU A 44 -21.38 -13.69 2.15
N ASN A 45 -21.90 -14.72 1.47
CA ASN A 45 -21.13 -15.41 0.44
C ASN A 45 -20.88 -14.51 -0.77
N SER A 46 -21.91 -13.82 -1.27
CA SER A 46 -21.76 -12.86 -2.39
C SER A 46 -20.86 -11.68 -2.03
N VAL A 47 -20.96 -11.17 -0.80
CA VAL A 47 -20.03 -10.13 -0.30
C VAL A 47 -18.58 -10.65 -0.30
N ARG A 48 -18.35 -11.87 0.16
CA ARG A 48 -17.03 -12.49 0.17
C ARG A 48 -16.46 -12.69 -1.24
N VAL A 49 -17.28 -13.11 -2.19
CA VAL A 49 -16.89 -13.24 -3.60
C VAL A 49 -16.46 -11.89 -4.16
N PHE A 50 -17.26 -10.84 -3.96
CA PHE A 50 -16.93 -9.48 -4.40
C PHE A 50 -15.56 -9.00 -3.88
N LEU A 51 -15.30 -9.18 -2.59
CA LEU A 51 -14.03 -8.80 -1.96
C LEU A 51 -12.85 -9.62 -2.50
N THR A 52 -13.08 -10.94 -2.74
CA THR A 52 -12.06 -11.84 -3.29
C THR A 52 -11.66 -11.43 -4.72
N GLU A 53 -12.63 -11.09 -5.55
CA GLU A 53 -12.39 -10.61 -6.92
C GLU A 53 -11.66 -9.27 -6.92
N GLY A 54 -12.04 -8.33 -6.04
CA GLY A 54 -11.34 -7.06 -5.86
C GLY A 54 -9.87 -7.25 -5.46
N ARG A 55 -9.61 -8.16 -4.53
CA ARG A 55 -8.24 -8.55 -4.13
C ARG A 55 -7.47 -9.17 -5.30
N ALA A 56 -8.07 -10.05 -6.07
CA ALA A 56 -7.47 -10.65 -7.24
C ALA A 56 -7.17 -9.60 -8.33
N GLY A 57 -8.08 -8.64 -8.53
CA GLY A 57 -7.90 -7.51 -9.43
C GLY A 57 -6.71 -6.62 -9.03
N LYS A 58 -6.65 -6.24 -7.76
CA LYS A 58 -5.50 -5.48 -7.21
C LYS A 58 -4.17 -6.20 -7.44
N ASN A 59 -4.14 -7.52 -7.27
CA ASN A 59 -2.92 -8.31 -7.42
C ASN A 59 -2.43 -8.40 -8.88
N ARG A 60 -3.26 -8.08 -9.87
CA ARG A 60 -2.89 -7.99 -11.29
C ARG A 60 -2.28 -6.64 -11.67
N ILE A 61 -2.43 -5.62 -10.82
CA ILE A 61 -1.80 -4.32 -11.08
C ILE A 61 -0.28 -4.48 -10.89
N PRO A 62 0.53 -4.18 -11.92
CA PRO A 62 1.98 -4.28 -11.79
C PRO A 62 2.50 -3.41 -10.64
N GLY A 63 3.50 -3.88 -9.94
CA GLY A 63 4.22 -3.09 -8.93
C GLY A 63 4.94 -1.89 -9.54
N LYS A 64 5.54 -1.05 -8.70
CA LYS A 64 6.44 0.02 -9.16
C LYS A 64 7.42 -0.58 -10.17
N HIS A 65 7.60 0.07 -11.30
CA HIS A 65 8.46 -0.34 -12.43
C HIS A 65 7.91 -1.45 -13.37
N GLY A 66 6.60 -1.78 -13.33
CA GLY A 66 6.00 -2.72 -14.28
C GLY A 66 6.45 -4.18 -14.12
N LEU A 67 7.18 -4.49 -13.06
CA LEU A 67 7.62 -5.85 -12.73
C LEU A 67 6.52 -6.64 -12.00
N ALA A 68 6.57 -7.97 -12.09
CA ALA A 68 5.71 -8.84 -11.29
C ALA A 68 5.82 -8.49 -9.80
N LYS A 69 4.69 -8.55 -9.09
CA LYS A 69 4.64 -8.30 -7.65
C LYS A 69 5.64 -9.26 -6.97
N ARG A 70 6.70 -8.70 -6.36
CA ARG A 70 7.62 -9.49 -5.55
C ARG A 70 6.98 -9.72 -4.17
N ASP A 71 7.19 -10.89 -3.61
CA ASP A 71 6.83 -11.17 -2.22
C ASP A 71 7.78 -10.43 -1.28
N TYR A 72 7.36 -9.25 -0.85
CA TYR A 72 8.12 -8.48 0.12
C TYR A 72 7.89 -8.97 1.54
N THR A 73 8.91 -8.80 2.35
CA THR A 73 8.80 -8.92 3.80
C THR A 73 8.79 -7.51 4.39
N TYR A 74 7.80 -7.23 5.20
CA TYR A 74 7.55 -5.92 5.78
C TYR A 74 8.16 -5.83 7.18
N LEU A 75 9.00 -4.84 7.39
CA LEU A 75 9.67 -4.57 8.66
C LEU A 75 9.11 -3.27 9.27
N PRO A 76 8.23 -3.35 10.29
CA PRO A 76 7.72 -2.17 10.98
C PRO A 76 8.76 -1.65 12.00
N ILE A 77 9.01 -0.35 12.00
CA ILE A 77 9.97 0.34 12.85
C ILE A 77 9.29 1.56 13.45
N VAL A 78 9.30 1.67 14.77
CA VAL A 78 8.81 2.87 15.46
C VAL A 78 9.89 3.93 15.47
N ILE A 79 9.53 5.15 15.07
CA ILE A 79 10.43 6.30 15.07
C ILE A 79 9.81 7.47 15.83
N ASP A 80 10.64 8.31 16.41
CA ASP A 80 10.20 9.63 16.87
C ASP A 80 9.78 10.49 15.69
N ASP A 81 8.64 11.17 15.80
CA ASP A 81 8.20 12.16 14.80
C ASP A 81 8.99 13.46 14.96
N LYS A 82 10.26 13.40 14.55
CA LYS A 82 11.22 14.51 14.63
C LYS A 82 11.99 14.64 13.32
N PRO A 83 12.44 15.85 12.97
CA PRO A 83 13.32 16.06 11.83
C PRO A 83 14.53 15.12 11.88
N GLY A 84 14.81 14.47 10.74
CA GLY A 84 15.94 13.54 10.60
C GLY A 84 15.66 12.09 11.01
N GLY A 85 14.46 11.75 11.53
CA GLY A 85 14.11 10.37 11.89
C GLY A 85 14.28 9.38 10.74
N LEU A 86 13.73 9.69 9.57
CA LEU A 86 13.88 8.87 8.36
C LEU A 86 15.33 8.78 7.88
N ALA A 87 16.07 9.89 7.93
CA ALA A 87 17.48 9.90 7.51
C ALA A 87 18.31 8.92 8.34
N ARG A 88 18.03 8.81 9.63
CA ARG A 88 18.70 7.83 10.50
C ARG A 88 18.44 6.40 10.07
N ILE A 89 17.17 6.03 9.77
CA ILE A 89 16.83 4.69 9.27
C ILE A 89 17.57 4.41 7.96
N PHE A 90 17.57 5.35 7.03
CA PHE A 90 18.24 5.17 5.73
C PHE A 90 19.77 5.00 5.89
N ASN A 91 20.38 5.70 6.84
CA ASN A 91 21.79 5.52 7.16
C ASN A 91 22.06 4.11 7.72
N GLU A 92 21.19 3.58 8.59
CA GLU A 92 21.31 2.21 9.08
C GLU A 92 21.18 1.18 7.94
N CYS A 93 20.25 1.38 7.01
CA CYS A 93 20.12 0.54 5.82
C CYS A 93 21.38 0.59 4.94
N ALA A 94 21.93 1.80 4.74
CA ALA A 94 23.14 2.00 3.94
C ALA A 94 24.36 1.33 4.58
N GLU A 95 24.52 1.41 5.91
CA GLU A 95 25.63 0.81 6.66
C GLU A 95 25.75 -0.69 6.41
N ILE A 96 24.63 -1.40 6.40
CA ILE A 96 24.61 -2.85 6.18
C ILE A 96 24.22 -3.25 4.75
N LYS A 97 24.17 -2.27 3.82
CA LYS A 97 23.86 -2.47 2.39
C LYS A 97 22.55 -3.20 2.15
N VAL A 98 21.50 -2.77 2.82
CA VAL A 98 20.12 -3.26 2.62
C VAL A 98 19.41 -2.36 1.61
N ASN A 99 18.80 -2.98 0.60
CA ASN A 99 17.99 -2.26 -0.38
C ASN A 99 16.53 -2.13 0.08
N ILE A 100 15.98 -0.91 0.01
CA ILE A 100 14.58 -0.63 0.34
C ILE A 100 13.78 -0.64 -0.96
N GLU A 101 12.81 -1.54 -1.08
CA GLU A 101 11.96 -1.67 -2.27
C GLU A 101 10.76 -0.72 -2.22
N ASP A 102 10.16 -0.58 -1.05
CA ASP A 102 9.08 0.38 -0.80
C ASP A 102 9.04 0.76 0.68
N LEU A 103 8.34 1.86 0.99
CA LEU A 103 8.11 2.28 2.37
C LEU A 103 6.71 2.88 2.54
N SER A 104 6.13 2.69 3.71
CA SER A 104 4.96 3.42 4.17
C SER A 104 5.24 4.06 5.52
N ILE A 105 4.58 5.19 5.77
CA ILE A 105 4.66 5.91 7.05
C ILE A 105 3.23 6.10 7.55
N GLU A 106 2.99 5.68 8.77
CA GLU A 106 1.71 5.85 9.44
C GLU A 106 1.91 6.71 10.68
N HIS A 107 1.09 7.75 10.82
CA HIS A 107 1.08 8.60 11.99
C HIS A 107 -0.25 8.40 12.73
N SER A 108 -0.18 8.16 14.03
CA SER A 108 -1.36 8.16 14.88
C SER A 108 -1.61 9.57 15.39
N PRO A 109 -2.82 10.13 15.23
CA PRO A 109 -3.13 11.46 15.75
C PRO A 109 -2.82 11.59 17.25
N GLY A 110 -2.08 12.64 17.61
CA GLY A 110 -1.73 12.93 19.01
C GLY A 110 -0.56 12.12 19.58
N GLN A 111 0.13 11.30 18.80
CA GLN A 111 1.35 10.62 19.21
C GLN A 111 2.59 11.29 18.62
N ALA A 112 3.65 11.40 19.43
CA ALA A 112 4.95 11.95 19.02
C ALA A 112 5.84 10.89 18.33
N VAL A 113 5.24 9.79 17.87
CA VAL A 113 5.92 8.68 17.19
C VAL A 113 5.17 8.31 15.91
N GLY A 114 5.92 7.88 14.91
CA GLY A 114 5.41 7.33 13.66
C GLY A 114 5.83 5.87 13.50
N LEU A 115 5.05 5.11 12.74
CA LEU A 115 5.38 3.76 12.31
C LEU A 115 5.87 3.82 10.87
N VAL A 116 7.13 3.49 10.64
CA VAL A 116 7.71 3.30 9.32
C VAL A 116 7.73 1.81 9.00
N THR A 117 7.10 1.41 7.92
CA THR A 117 7.16 0.02 7.45
C THR A 117 7.96 -0.04 6.16
N LEU A 118 9.08 -0.76 6.19
CA LEU A 118 9.93 -0.98 5.03
C LEU A 118 9.57 -2.29 4.35
N ALA A 119 9.41 -2.25 3.02
CA ALA A 119 9.28 -3.45 2.18
C ALA A 119 10.68 -3.86 1.69
N LEU A 120 11.09 -5.07 2.00
CA LEU A 120 12.45 -5.59 1.82
C LEU A 120 12.41 -7.01 1.26
N SER A 121 13.56 -7.52 0.80
CA SER A 121 13.74 -8.97 0.65
C SER A 121 13.68 -9.67 2.02
N SER A 122 13.34 -10.96 2.05
CA SER A 122 13.24 -11.69 3.33
C SER A 122 14.57 -11.70 4.09
N ASP A 123 15.69 -11.85 3.37
CA ASP A 123 17.02 -11.85 3.97
C ASP A 123 17.41 -10.48 4.52
N ASP A 124 17.13 -9.42 3.76
CA ASP A 124 17.41 -8.05 4.18
C ASP A 124 16.55 -7.63 5.38
N ALA A 125 15.28 -8.05 5.41
CA ALA A 125 14.40 -7.77 6.55
C ALA A 125 14.92 -8.38 7.85
N ALA A 126 15.38 -9.64 7.81
CA ALA A 126 15.96 -10.31 8.98
C ALA A 126 17.28 -9.67 9.42
N ARG A 127 18.16 -9.34 8.46
CA ARG A 127 19.45 -8.67 8.74
C ARG A 127 19.24 -7.29 9.35
N LEU A 128 18.37 -6.49 8.75
CA LEU A 128 18.09 -5.13 9.21
C LEU A 128 17.43 -5.13 10.58
N GLN A 129 16.45 -6.00 10.82
CA GLN A 129 15.78 -6.11 12.11
C GLN A 129 16.81 -6.42 13.22
N LYS A 130 17.69 -7.40 13.02
CA LYS A 130 18.74 -7.74 13.98
C LYS A 130 19.69 -6.57 14.24
N HIS A 131 20.09 -5.86 13.19
CA HIS A 131 20.98 -4.69 13.26
C HIS A 131 20.33 -3.54 14.05
N LEU A 132 19.08 -3.20 13.72
CA LEU A 132 18.35 -2.12 14.39
C LEU A 132 18.12 -2.40 15.87
N VAL A 133 17.71 -3.63 16.22
CA VAL A 133 17.50 -4.03 17.62
C VAL A 133 18.82 -3.96 18.41
N ALA A 134 19.94 -4.38 17.83
CA ALA A 134 21.25 -4.28 18.47
C ALA A 134 21.69 -2.84 18.72
N LYS A 135 21.20 -1.87 17.92
CA LYS A 135 21.44 -0.44 18.08
C LYS A 135 20.37 0.27 18.94
N GLY A 136 19.45 -0.48 19.54
CA GLY A 136 18.42 0.06 20.43
C GLY A 136 17.18 0.64 19.73
N TRP A 137 16.99 0.35 18.46
CA TRP A 137 15.77 0.72 17.74
C TRP A 137 14.60 -0.18 18.11
N LEU A 138 13.39 0.39 18.12
CA LEU A 138 12.16 -0.37 18.28
C LEU A 138 11.71 -0.89 16.89
N ALA A 139 12.27 -2.03 16.48
CA ALA A 139 11.92 -2.72 15.25
C ALA A 139 11.14 -4.01 15.58
N HIS A 140 9.92 -4.13 15.02
CA HIS A 140 9.07 -5.31 15.21
C HIS A 140 9.57 -6.50 14.39
N ALA A 141 8.99 -7.68 14.65
CA ALA A 141 9.30 -8.86 13.84
C ALA A 141 8.88 -8.65 12.38
N PRO A 142 9.71 -9.05 11.40
CA PRO A 142 9.34 -9.02 9.99
C PRO A 142 8.10 -9.87 9.72
N ARG A 143 7.20 -9.40 8.85
CA ARG A 143 5.97 -10.12 8.48
C ARG A 143 5.77 -10.14 6.97
N LYS A 144 5.13 -11.19 6.45
CA LYS A 144 4.58 -11.24 5.10
C LYS A 144 3.14 -10.76 5.12
N ASP A 145 2.68 -10.15 4.01
CA ASP A 145 1.26 -9.84 3.79
C ASP A 145 0.40 -11.09 3.68
#